data_2637633261f69eed5c8907e6ee007bdc
#
_entry.id   2637633261f69eed5c8907e6ee007bdc
#
_cell.length_a   1.000
_cell.length_b   1.000
_cell.length_c   1.000
_cell.angle_alpha   90.00
_cell.angle_beta   90.00
_cell.angle_gamma   90.00
#
_symmetry.space_group_name_H-M   'P 1'
#
loop_
_entity.id
_entity.type
_entity.pdbx_description
1 polymer ?
#
loop_
_entity_poly.entity_id
_entity_poly.type
_entity_poly.pdbx_seq_one_letter_code
_entity_poly.pdbx_strand_id
1 'polypeptide(L)'
;MELEKQDFIIHPIPVLTDNIIWIWVKGDQAVVVDPAISQPVISWLEENELTLTSVLQTHHHQDHIGGTEDLIKIWPSSSVIAAKSDLDRIPFQTISVLDNDSFVLLEEEIKVLEVPGHTKNHVTYYLGGSKMSRMHPVLFSGDTLFGGGCGRLFEGTPNQMFNSLNRLKALPSETKIYCAHEYTEDNLKWAKSIYPDDPNIGSRLKKVIKQRSKGLQSLPSTILEERKSNLFFLSKSSTEFAKLRLHKDNWVN
;
A
#
# COMPACT_ATOMS: atom_id res chain seq x y z
N MET A 1 5.21 25.82 0.83
CA MET A 1 6.28 25.25 1.67
C MET A 1 7.29 24.71 0.67
N GLU A 2 8.41 25.40 0.47
CA GLU A 2 9.44 24.92 -0.44
C GLU A 2 9.95 23.57 0.10
N LEU A 3 9.85 22.53 -0.72
CA LEU A 3 10.46 21.24 -0.44
C LEU A 3 11.98 21.43 -0.51
N GLU A 4 12.70 21.23 0.58
CA GLU A 4 14.16 21.19 0.52
C GLU A 4 14.57 20.03 -0.40
N LYS A 5 15.34 20.34 -1.46
CA LYS A 5 15.66 19.41 -2.58
C LYS A 5 16.41 18.11 -2.21
N GLN A 6 16.54 17.79 -0.92
CA GLN A 6 17.24 16.59 -0.42
C GLN A 6 16.35 15.63 0.39
N ASP A 7 15.09 15.95 0.63
CA ASP A 7 14.26 15.15 1.49
C ASP A 7 13.49 14.06 0.73
N PHE A 8 13.52 12.84 1.28
CA PHE A 8 12.66 11.75 0.89
C PHE A 8 11.26 11.99 1.47
N ILE A 9 10.30 12.25 0.61
CA ILE A 9 8.92 12.53 1.00
C ILE A 9 7.98 11.52 0.34
N ILE A 10 7.02 11.00 1.09
CA ILE A 10 5.88 10.27 0.54
C ILE A 10 4.62 11.07 0.84
N HIS A 11 3.99 11.58 -0.22
CA HIS A 11 2.81 12.41 -0.18
C HIS A 11 1.55 11.60 -0.54
N PRO A 12 0.48 11.67 0.27
CA PRO A 12 -0.80 11.04 -0.06
C PRO A 12 -1.67 11.94 -0.94
N ILE A 13 -2.29 11.37 -1.94
CA ILE A 13 -3.40 11.99 -2.69
C ILE A 13 -4.65 11.15 -2.48
N PRO A 14 -5.56 11.55 -1.57
CA PRO A 14 -6.85 10.90 -1.42
C PRO A 14 -7.70 11.11 -2.67
N VAL A 15 -8.26 10.03 -3.21
CA VAL A 15 -9.11 10.06 -4.40
C VAL A 15 -10.27 9.08 -4.26
N LEU A 16 -11.25 9.19 -5.13
CA LEU A 16 -12.46 8.36 -5.09
C LEU A 16 -13.11 8.40 -3.70
N THR A 17 -13.57 7.27 -3.17
CA THR A 17 -14.21 7.20 -1.84
C THR A 17 -13.19 7.06 -0.71
N ASP A 18 -12.18 6.22 -0.91
CA ASP A 18 -11.24 5.81 0.14
C ASP A 18 -9.83 5.43 -0.38
N ASN A 19 -9.60 5.51 -1.71
CA ASN A 19 -8.29 5.27 -2.30
C ASN A 19 -7.28 6.36 -1.92
N ILE A 20 -6.03 5.95 -1.77
CA ILE A 20 -4.89 6.85 -1.56
C ILE A 20 -3.82 6.51 -2.59
N ILE A 21 -3.57 7.46 -3.50
CA ILE A 21 -2.41 7.41 -4.39
C ILE A 21 -1.21 7.92 -3.60
N TRP A 22 -0.10 7.19 -3.63
CA TRP A 22 1.12 7.62 -2.96
C TRP A 22 2.12 8.18 -3.97
N ILE A 23 2.63 9.39 -3.71
CA ILE A 23 3.70 10.01 -4.50
C ILE A 23 4.96 10.04 -3.66
N TRP A 24 5.97 9.32 -4.10
CA TRP A 24 7.30 9.34 -3.52
C TRP A 24 8.19 10.31 -4.29
N VAL A 25 8.74 11.31 -3.59
CA VAL A 25 9.51 12.41 -4.17
C VAL A 25 10.94 12.41 -3.63
N LYS A 26 11.90 12.70 -4.50
CA LYS A 26 13.28 13.02 -4.17
C LYS A 26 13.82 14.03 -5.17
N GLY A 27 14.25 15.20 -4.70
CA GLY A 27 14.65 16.33 -5.58
C GLY A 27 13.48 16.84 -6.42
N ASP A 28 13.63 16.81 -7.73
CA ASP A 28 12.64 17.19 -8.73
C ASP A 28 11.94 15.98 -9.39
N GLN A 29 12.18 14.78 -8.86
CA GLN A 29 11.68 13.52 -9.42
C GLN A 29 10.62 12.89 -8.53
N ALA A 30 9.63 12.28 -9.17
CA ALA A 30 8.54 11.61 -8.50
C ALA A 30 8.30 10.19 -9.03
N VAL A 31 7.94 9.29 -8.12
CA VAL A 31 7.40 7.96 -8.39
C VAL A 31 5.98 7.91 -7.85
N VAL A 32 5.02 7.45 -8.65
CA VAL A 32 3.62 7.33 -8.26
C VAL A 32 3.26 5.86 -8.08
N VAL A 33 2.53 5.54 -7.03
CA VAL A 33 2.08 4.19 -6.72
C VAL A 33 0.57 4.11 -6.85
N ASP A 34 0.09 3.17 -7.66
CA ASP A 34 -1.32 2.86 -7.90
C ASP A 34 -2.18 4.10 -8.21
N PRO A 35 -1.90 4.84 -9.30
CA PRO A 35 -2.70 6.00 -9.68
C PRO A 35 -4.09 5.60 -10.17
N ALA A 36 -5.06 5.57 -9.26
CA ALA A 36 -6.47 5.27 -9.55
C ALA A 36 -7.06 6.18 -10.63
N ILE A 37 -6.73 7.46 -10.56
CA ILE A 37 -7.11 8.52 -11.51
C ILE A 37 -5.94 9.47 -11.72
N SER A 38 -5.84 10.04 -12.93
CA SER A 38 -4.67 10.84 -13.35
C SER A 38 -4.69 12.28 -12.88
N GLN A 39 -5.85 12.97 -12.99
CA GLN A 39 -5.91 14.42 -12.85
C GLN A 39 -5.37 14.98 -11.52
N PRO A 40 -5.69 14.43 -10.34
CA PRO A 40 -5.13 14.93 -9.08
C PRO A 40 -3.60 14.76 -9.00
N VAL A 41 -3.06 13.69 -9.60
CA VAL A 41 -1.61 13.45 -9.70
C VAL A 41 -0.96 14.47 -10.60
N ILE A 42 -1.52 14.71 -11.79
CA ILE A 42 -1.02 15.70 -12.76
C ILE A 42 -0.96 17.07 -12.10
N SER A 43 -2.09 17.54 -11.54
CA SER A 43 -2.14 18.85 -10.89
C SER A 43 -1.09 18.99 -9.78
N TRP A 44 -0.94 17.97 -8.94
CA TRP A 44 -0.01 18.03 -7.82
C TRP A 44 1.46 18.02 -8.29
N LEU A 45 1.80 17.23 -9.31
CA LEU A 45 3.16 17.20 -9.87
C LEU A 45 3.51 18.54 -10.53
N GLU A 46 2.59 19.12 -11.32
CA GLU A 46 2.78 20.41 -11.98
C GLU A 46 2.92 21.56 -10.96
N GLU A 47 2.05 21.61 -9.94
CA GLU A 47 2.09 22.63 -8.88
C GLU A 47 3.40 22.59 -8.06
N ASN A 48 4.05 21.43 -7.98
CA ASN A 48 5.31 21.26 -7.25
C ASN A 48 6.54 21.19 -8.17
N GLU A 49 6.39 21.46 -9.47
CA GLU A 49 7.48 21.44 -10.48
C GLU A 49 8.24 20.09 -10.52
N LEU A 50 7.50 18.97 -10.39
CA LEU A 50 8.04 17.62 -10.34
C LEU A 50 7.89 16.88 -11.67
N THR A 51 8.88 16.05 -11.98
CA THR A 51 8.85 15.15 -13.14
C THR A 51 8.53 13.72 -12.70
N LEU A 52 7.49 13.12 -13.31
CA LEU A 52 7.20 11.71 -13.13
C LEU A 52 8.27 10.85 -13.82
N THR A 53 8.94 10.00 -13.05
CA THR A 53 9.98 9.08 -13.55
C THR A 53 9.49 7.63 -13.61
N SER A 54 8.59 7.24 -12.72
CA SER A 54 8.07 5.87 -12.70
C SER A 54 6.68 5.79 -12.07
N VAL A 55 5.91 4.80 -12.51
CA VAL A 55 4.67 4.33 -11.87
C VAL A 55 4.89 2.92 -11.37
N LEU A 56 4.58 2.67 -10.09
CA LEU A 56 4.56 1.34 -9.49
C LEU A 56 3.12 0.84 -9.43
N GLN A 57 2.86 -0.32 -10.03
CA GLN A 57 1.55 -0.97 -10.01
C GLN A 57 1.59 -2.20 -9.13
N THR A 58 0.76 -2.24 -8.09
CA THR A 58 0.72 -3.41 -7.19
C THR A 58 -0.10 -4.55 -7.78
N HIS A 59 -1.18 -4.23 -8.49
CA HIS A 59 -2.04 -5.19 -9.17
C HIS A 59 -2.94 -4.49 -10.22
N HIS A 60 -3.77 -5.25 -10.94
CA HIS A 60 -4.46 -4.82 -12.14
C HIS A 60 -5.85 -4.19 -11.95
N HIS A 61 -6.36 -4.05 -10.73
CA HIS A 61 -7.69 -3.47 -10.54
C HIS A 61 -7.76 -2.01 -11.03
N GLN A 62 -8.91 -1.62 -11.56
CA GLN A 62 -9.09 -0.34 -12.24
C GLN A 62 -8.83 0.86 -11.32
N ASP A 63 -9.17 0.75 -10.07
CA ASP A 63 -8.93 1.77 -9.04
C ASP A 63 -7.47 1.84 -8.55
N HIS A 64 -6.55 1.12 -9.22
CA HIS A 64 -5.10 1.22 -9.06
C HIS A 64 -4.40 1.62 -10.36
N ILE A 65 -4.91 1.16 -11.50
CA ILE A 65 -4.24 1.41 -12.79
C ILE A 65 -4.89 2.50 -13.63
N GLY A 66 -6.11 2.94 -13.27
CA GLY A 66 -6.98 3.75 -14.14
C GLY A 66 -6.40 5.09 -14.60
N GLY A 67 -5.50 5.70 -13.82
CA GLY A 67 -4.83 6.94 -14.20
C GLY A 67 -3.52 6.76 -14.97
N THR A 68 -2.98 5.54 -15.04
CA THR A 68 -1.61 5.32 -15.52
C THR A 68 -1.42 5.71 -16.99
N GLU A 69 -2.33 5.31 -17.87
CA GLU A 69 -2.20 5.61 -19.30
C GLU A 69 -2.18 7.12 -19.59
N ASP A 70 -2.93 7.92 -18.85
CA ASP A 70 -2.93 9.37 -19.04
C ASP A 70 -1.64 9.99 -18.50
N LEU A 71 -1.10 9.48 -17.38
CA LEU A 71 0.17 9.93 -16.84
C LEU A 71 1.33 9.68 -17.82
N ILE A 72 1.42 8.51 -18.42
CA ILE A 72 2.49 8.21 -19.40
C ILE A 72 2.34 8.94 -20.74
N LYS A 73 1.16 9.44 -21.09
CA LYS A 73 0.99 10.36 -22.23
C LYS A 73 1.66 11.71 -21.97
N ILE A 74 1.59 12.20 -20.74
CA ILE A 74 2.19 13.50 -20.34
C ILE A 74 3.70 13.33 -20.06
N TRP A 75 4.08 12.23 -19.41
CA TRP A 75 5.50 11.88 -19.11
C TRP A 75 5.92 10.60 -19.85
N PRO A 76 6.11 10.63 -21.18
CA PRO A 76 6.35 9.42 -21.97
C PRO A 76 7.69 8.72 -21.70
N SER A 77 8.60 9.39 -20.99
CA SER A 77 9.86 8.80 -20.53
C SER A 77 9.72 8.05 -19.19
N SER A 78 8.58 8.12 -18.55
CA SER A 78 8.35 7.42 -17.28
C SER A 78 8.20 5.91 -17.51
N SER A 79 8.75 5.11 -16.58
CA SER A 79 8.59 3.66 -16.58
C SER A 79 7.30 3.25 -15.87
N VAL A 80 6.64 2.21 -16.35
CA VAL A 80 5.55 1.53 -15.63
C VAL A 80 6.03 0.16 -15.20
N ILE A 81 6.10 -0.07 -13.89
CA ILE A 81 6.66 -1.27 -13.27
C ILE A 81 5.52 -2.08 -12.66
N ALA A 82 5.35 -3.32 -13.11
CA ALA A 82 4.29 -4.21 -12.65
C ALA A 82 4.72 -5.68 -12.66
N ALA A 83 3.94 -6.54 -12.01
CA ALA A 83 4.18 -7.99 -12.03
C ALA A 83 4.17 -8.52 -13.47
N LYS A 84 5.20 -9.31 -13.83
CA LYS A 84 5.29 -9.95 -15.15
C LYS A 84 4.05 -10.80 -15.46
N SER A 85 3.52 -11.46 -14.45
CA SER A 85 2.33 -12.31 -14.57
C SER A 85 1.03 -11.54 -14.84
N ASP A 86 1.07 -10.20 -14.75
CA ASP A 86 -0.05 -9.30 -15.08
C ASP A 86 0.12 -8.56 -16.41
N LEU A 87 1.06 -8.96 -17.26
CA LEU A 87 1.34 -8.28 -18.53
C LEU A 87 0.08 -8.16 -19.40
N ASP A 88 -0.77 -9.18 -19.45
CA ASP A 88 -2.02 -9.15 -20.25
C ASP A 88 -3.06 -8.20 -19.66
N ARG A 89 -3.03 -7.94 -18.34
CA ARG A 89 -3.99 -7.09 -17.61
C ARG A 89 -3.45 -5.68 -17.38
N ILE A 90 -2.13 -5.50 -17.49
CA ILE A 90 -1.43 -4.21 -17.44
C ILE A 90 -0.54 -4.10 -18.68
N PRO A 91 -1.12 -4.00 -19.89
CA PRO A 91 -0.36 -4.09 -21.15
C PRO A 91 0.56 -2.90 -21.40
N PHE A 92 0.36 -1.80 -20.69
CA PHE A 92 1.19 -0.59 -20.77
C PHE A 92 2.41 -0.64 -19.83
N GLN A 93 2.64 -1.74 -19.10
CA GLN A 93 3.87 -1.89 -18.31
C GLN A 93 5.11 -1.92 -19.22
N THR A 94 6.15 -1.18 -18.83
CA THR A 94 7.43 -1.12 -19.56
C THR A 94 8.52 -1.96 -18.92
N ILE A 95 8.39 -2.22 -17.63
CA ILE A 95 9.28 -3.08 -16.83
C ILE A 95 8.45 -4.12 -16.10
N SER A 96 8.70 -5.38 -16.44
CA SER A 96 8.06 -6.52 -15.78
C SER A 96 8.95 -7.04 -14.65
N VAL A 97 8.38 -7.23 -13.46
CA VAL A 97 9.10 -7.74 -12.28
C VAL A 97 8.57 -9.09 -11.80
N LEU A 98 9.44 -9.83 -11.14
CA LEU A 98 9.18 -11.13 -10.52
C LEU A 98 9.43 -11.06 -9.01
N ASP A 99 9.05 -12.12 -8.31
CA ASP A 99 9.33 -12.23 -6.88
C ASP A 99 10.83 -12.16 -6.55
N ASN A 100 11.17 -11.39 -5.55
CA ASN A 100 12.53 -11.11 -5.10
C ASN A 100 13.42 -10.32 -6.08
N ASP A 101 12.87 -9.82 -7.19
CA ASP A 101 13.61 -8.84 -7.99
C ASP A 101 13.94 -7.61 -7.16
N SER A 102 15.08 -6.99 -7.49
CA SER A 102 15.48 -5.70 -6.94
C SER A 102 15.86 -4.75 -8.07
N PHE A 103 15.51 -3.49 -7.90
CA PHE A 103 15.87 -2.40 -8.81
C PHE A 103 16.01 -1.09 -8.03
N VAL A 104 16.54 -0.06 -8.67
CA VAL A 104 16.79 1.25 -8.02
C VAL A 104 15.90 2.31 -8.66
N LEU A 105 15.15 3.04 -7.83
CA LEU A 105 14.47 4.30 -8.19
C LEU A 105 14.83 5.37 -7.18
N LEU A 106 15.04 6.59 -7.67
CA LEU A 106 15.39 7.74 -6.83
C LEU A 106 16.54 7.42 -5.84
N GLU A 107 17.56 6.68 -6.33
CA GLU A 107 18.75 6.22 -5.58
C GLU A 107 18.44 5.25 -4.41
N GLU A 108 17.22 4.73 -4.27
CA GLU A 108 16.85 3.76 -3.26
C GLU A 108 16.60 2.38 -3.88
N GLU A 109 17.09 1.33 -3.22
CA GLU A 109 16.85 -0.05 -3.64
C GLU A 109 15.43 -0.49 -3.25
N ILE A 110 14.70 -0.99 -4.23
CA ILE A 110 13.35 -1.54 -4.06
C ILE A 110 13.41 -3.04 -4.25
N LYS A 111 12.86 -3.79 -3.31
CA LYS A 111 12.65 -5.22 -3.43
C LYS A 111 11.19 -5.53 -3.72
N VAL A 112 10.95 -6.37 -4.71
CA VAL A 112 9.61 -6.87 -5.06
C VAL A 112 9.28 -8.10 -4.21
N LEU A 113 8.08 -8.12 -3.65
CA LEU A 113 7.56 -9.28 -2.93
C LEU A 113 6.23 -9.67 -3.56
N GLU A 114 6.14 -10.86 -4.17
CA GLU A 114 4.84 -11.41 -4.59
C GLU A 114 4.02 -11.80 -3.36
N VAL A 115 2.77 -11.38 -3.33
CA VAL A 115 1.85 -11.53 -2.19
C VAL A 115 0.46 -11.93 -2.70
N PRO A 116 0.31 -13.12 -3.29
CA PRO A 116 -0.95 -13.57 -3.83
C PRO A 116 -2.02 -13.70 -2.73
N GLY A 117 -3.26 -13.34 -3.08
CA GLY A 117 -4.40 -13.41 -2.17
C GLY A 117 -5.55 -12.54 -2.63
N HIS A 118 -5.39 -11.24 -2.61
CA HIS A 118 -6.36 -10.29 -3.16
C HIS A 118 -6.52 -10.51 -4.67
N THR A 119 -5.43 -10.42 -5.40
CA THR A 119 -5.30 -10.98 -6.75
C THR A 119 -4.26 -12.08 -6.78
N LYS A 120 -4.17 -12.87 -7.88
CA LYS A 120 -3.19 -13.95 -8.02
C LYS A 120 -1.76 -13.45 -8.14
N ASN A 121 -1.60 -12.29 -8.78
CA ASN A 121 -0.30 -11.75 -9.19
C ASN A 121 0.06 -10.46 -8.44
N HIS A 122 -0.58 -10.22 -7.29
CA HIS A 122 -0.32 -9.02 -6.48
C HIS A 122 1.13 -8.97 -6.03
N VAL A 123 1.76 -7.80 -6.20
CA VAL A 123 3.11 -7.51 -5.71
C VAL A 123 3.09 -6.34 -4.73
N THR A 124 4.07 -6.31 -3.84
CA THR A 124 4.37 -5.15 -2.98
C THR A 124 5.78 -4.69 -3.23
N TYR A 125 6.03 -3.41 -2.98
CA TYR A 125 7.33 -2.78 -3.15
C TYR A 125 7.90 -2.41 -1.79
N TYR A 126 9.02 -3.02 -1.43
CA TYR A 126 9.68 -2.83 -0.14
C TYR A 126 11.00 -2.09 -0.30
N LEU A 127 11.14 -0.97 0.38
CA LEU A 127 12.38 -0.22 0.53
C LEU A 127 12.93 -0.49 1.92
N GLY A 128 14.12 -1.09 2.00
CA GLY A 128 14.72 -1.53 3.26
C GLY A 128 15.14 -0.41 4.22
N GLY A 129 15.07 0.81 3.74
CA GLY A 129 15.59 1.98 4.46
C GLY A 129 17.11 2.08 4.36
N SER A 130 17.62 3.29 4.43
CA SER A 130 19.05 3.56 4.41
C SER A 130 19.45 4.33 5.67
N LYS A 131 20.52 3.88 6.32
CA LYS A 131 21.11 4.61 7.43
C LYS A 131 21.67 5.97 6.97
N MET A 132 22.06 6.09 5.70
CA MET A 132 22.61 7.33 5.12
C MET A 132 21.50 8.35 4.87
N SER A 133 20.33 7.93 4.36
CA SER A 133 19.18 8.81 4.09
C SER A 133 18.30 9.06 5.33
N ARG A 134 18.58 8.43 6.48
CA ARG A 134 17.73 8.43 7.70
C ARG A 134 16.30 7.97 7.43
N MET A 135 16.08 7.26 6.34
CA MET A 135 14.78 6.79 5.92
C MET A 135 14.38 5.54 6.72
N HIS A 136 13.17 5.56 7.26
CA HIS A 136 12.54 4.34 7.78
C HIS A 136 12.22 3.38 6.63
N PRO A 137 12.27 2.07 6.84
CA PRO A 137 11.81 1.12 5.85
C PRO A 137 10.36 1.41 5.43
N VAL A 138 10.06 1.24 4.16
CA VAL A 138 8.77 1.55 3.52
C VAL A 138 8.23 0.33 2.81
N LEU A 139 6.93 0.09 2.92
CA LEU A 139 6.19 -0.92 2.18
C LEU A 139 4.99 -0.28 1.49
N PHE A 140 4.98 -0.26 0.17
CA PHE A 140 3.77 -0.02 -0.62
C PHE A 140 3.05 -1.35 -0.77
N SER A 141 1.97 -1.52 0.00
CA SER A 141 1.33 -2.83 0.17
C SER A 141 0.11 -3.06 -0.72
N GLY A 142 -0.32 -2.05 -1.49
CA GLY A 142 -1.54 -2.12 -2.30
C GLY A 142 -2.71 -2.63 -1.46
N ASP A 143 -3.37 -3.67 -1.96
CA ASP A 143 -4.54 -4.29 -1.37
C ASP A 143 -4.26 -5.61 -0.63
N THR A 144 -3.00 -5.92 -0.36
CA THR A 144 -2.68 -7.11 0.46
C THR A 144 -2.80 -6.82 1.95
N LEU A 145 -2.18 -5.73 2.43
CA LEU A 145 -2.17 -5.36 3.85
C LEU A 145 -2.69 -3.94 4.04
N PHE A 146 -3.73 -3.81 4.85
CA PHE A 146 -4.32 -2.52 5.25
C PHE A 146 -4.07 -2.22 6.73
N GLY A 147 -4.28 -0.99 7.11
CA GLY A 147 -4.36 -0.63 8.53
C GLY A 147 -5.44 -1.44 9.25
N GLY A 148 -5.04 -2.31 10.20
CA GLY A 148 -5.93 -3.19 10.95
C GLY A 148 -6.62 -4.30 10.16
N GLY A 149 -6.24 -4.53 8.89
CA GLY A 149 -6.95 -5.45 8.00
C GLY A 149 -6.11 -6.00 6.86
N CYS A 150 -6.77 -6.67 5.92
CA CYS A 150 -6.22 -7.13 4.65
C CYS A 150 -7.29 -7.10 3.55
N GLY A 151 -6.88 -7.22 2.29
CA GLY A 151 -7.79 -7.26 1.15
C GLY A 151 -8.74 -8.46 1.13
N ARG A 152 -9.86 -8.29 0.43
CA ARG A 152 -10.74 -9.43 0.07
C ARG A 152 -10.03 -10.37 -0.88
N LEU A 153 -10.47 -11.63 -0.88
CA LEU A 153 -9.92 -12.66 -1.77
C LEU A 153 -10.78 -12.73 -3.04
N PHE A 154 -10.38 -12.00 -4.09
CA PHE A 154 -11.09 -12.09 -5.37
C PHE A 154 -10.56 -13.24 -6.23
N GLU A 155 -9.26 -13.48 -6.22
CA GLU A 155 -8.63 -14.50 -7.08
C GLU A 155 -7.84 -15.54 -6.30
N GLY A 156 -7.33 -15.20 -5.12
CA GLY A 156 -6.50 -16.06 -4.30
C GLY A 156 -7.28 -16.87 -3.28
N THR A 157 -6.56 -17.71 -2.57
CA THR A 157 -7.08 -18.56 -1.49
C THR A 157 -6.72 -18.01 -0.10
N PRO A 158 -7.45 -18.41 0.97
CA PRO A 158 -7.08 -18.05 2.34
C PRO A 158 -5.65 -18.46 2.71
N ASN A 159 -5.18 -19.61 2.21
CA ASN A 159 -3.82 -20.08 2.47
C ASN A 159 -2.76 -19.18 1.80
N GLN A 160 -3.02 -18.73 0.58
CA GLN A 160 -2.11 -17.80 -0.13
C GLN A 160 -2.02 -16.47 0.62
N MET A 161 -3.15 -15.83 0.95
CA MET A 161 -3.16 -14.56 1.67
C MET A 161 -2.53 -14.69 3.07
N PHE A 162 -2.79 -15.77 3.79
CA PHE A 162 -2.16 -16.04 5.08
C PHE A 162 -0.63 -16.10 4.97
N ASN A 163 -0.10 -16.80 3.96
CA ASN A 163 1.33 -16.87 3.71
C ASN A 163 1.91 -15.51 3.29
N SER A 164 1.20 -14.79 2.43
CA SER A 164 1.56 -13.42 2.01
C SER A 164 1.65 -12.47 3.20
N LEU A 165 0.65 -12.48 4.08
CA LEU A 165 0.66 -11.66 5.30
C LEU A 165 1.78 -12.07 6.27
N ASN A 166 2.08 -13.36 6.42
CA ASN A 166 3.22 -13.81 7.24
C ASN A 166 4.56 -13.36 6.66
N ARG A 167 4.70 -13.33 5.33
CA ARG A 167 5.87 -12.77 4.67
C ARG A 167 6.05 -11.29 5.01
N LEU A 168 5.00 -10.50 4.89
CA LEU A 168 5.04 -9.07 5.25
C LEU A 168 5.24 -8.86 6.75
N LYS A 169 4.62 -9.70 7.60
CA LYS A 169 4.79 -9.68 9.05
C LYS A 169 6.23 -9.89 9.48
N ALA A 170 7.07 -10.56 8.68
CA ALA A 170 8.49 -10.78 8.99
C ALA A 170 9.37 -9.53 8.76
N LEU A 171 8.88 -8.49 8.10
CA LEU A 171 9.60 -7.24 7.87
C LEU A 171 9.94 -6.53 9.21
N PRO A 172 10.93 -5.63 9.23
CA PRO A 172 11.28 -4.85 10.43
C PRO A 172 10.08 -4.13 11.05
N SER A 173 10.05 -4.05 12.37
CA SER A 173 8.93 -3.49 13.13
C SER A 173 8.60 -2.03 12.79
N GLU A 174 9.61 -1.25 12.46
CA GLU A 174 9.54 0.16 12.10
C GLU A 174 9.13 0.42 10.64
N THR A 175 8.96 -0.63 9.82
CA THR A 175 8.53 -0.50 8.42
C THR A 175 7.18 0.20 8.36
N LYS A 176 7.13 1.35 7.68
CA LYS A 176 5.90 2.10 7.43
C LYS A 176 5.12 1.46 6.29
N ILE A 177 3.82 1.29 6.48
CA ILE A 177 2.92 0.63 5.54
C ILE A 177 2.07 1.70 4.84
N TYR A 178 2.23 1.82 3.55
CA TYR A 178 1.51 2.70 2.64
C TYR A 178 0.57 1.83 1.79
N CYS A 179 -0.62 1.56 2.30
CA CYS A 179 -1.64 0.79 1.58
C CYS A 179 -2.54 1.71 0.75
N ALA A 180 -3.27 1.13 -0.21
CA ALA A 180 -4.01 1.91 -1.19
C ALA A 180 -5.36 2.45 -0.69
N HIS A 181 -5.86 2.00 0.48
CA HIS A 181 -7.18 2.40 0.97
C HIS A 181 -7.18 2.80 2.45
N GLU A 182 -7.98 3.80 2.80
CA GLU A 182 -8.19 4.28 4.17
C GLU A 182 -9.30 3.49 4.89
N TYR A 183 -9.08 2.21 5.09
CA TYR A 183 -10.02 1.30 5.77
C TYR A 183 -9.74 1.10 7.26
N THR A 184 -8.77 1.79 7.84
CA THR A 184 -8.26 1.52 9.19
C THR A 184 -9.34 1.60 10.27
N GLU A 185 -10.19 2.62 10.21
CA GLU A 185 -11.26 2.80 11.21
C GLU A 185 -12.25 1.64 11.18
N ASP A 186 -12.75 1.26 10.00
CA ASP A 186 -13.72 0.18 9.84
C ASP A 186 -13.13 -1.20 10.15
N ASN A 187 -11.86 -1.41 9.81
CA ASN A 187 -11.15 -2.63 10.19
C ASN A 187 -11.02 -2.77 11.70
N LEU A 188 -10.70 -1.67 12.40
CA LEU A 188 -10.56 -1.68 13.86
C LEU A 188 -11.91 -1.76 14.58
N LYS A 189 -12.99 -1.17 14.04
CA LYS A 189 -14.36 -1.37 14.54
C LYS A 189 -14.76 -2.83 14.46
N TRP A 190 -14.50 -3.47 13.32
CA TRP A 190 -14.69 -4.91 13.15
C TRP A 190 -13.86 -5.72 14.15
N ALA A 191 -12.57 -5.45 14.27
CA ALA A 191 -11.71 -6.16 15.22
C ALA A 191 -12.19 -6.00 16.66
N LYS A 192 -12.66 -4.81 17.04
CA LYS A 192 -13.23 -4.50 18.35
C LYS A 192 -14.53 -5.25 18.61
N SER A 193 -15.34 -5.52 17.58
CA SER A 193 -16.57 -6.32 17.75
C SER A 193 -16.30 -7.79 18.10
N ILE A 194 -15.11 -8.33 17.68
CA ILE A 194 -14.68 -9.70 18.00
C ILE A 194 -13.98 -9.76 19.35
N TYR A 195 -13.11 -8.80 19.63
CA TYR A 195 -12.30 -8.71 20.86
C TYR A 195 -12.56 -7.38 21.59
N PRO A 196 -13.73 -7.26 22.27
CA PRO A 196 -14.15 -5.98 22.87
C PRO A 196 -13.23 -5.48 23.97
N ASP A 197 -12.50 -6.35 24.64
CA ASP A 197 -11.64 -6.01 25.77
C ASP A 197 -10.14 -5.90 25.42
N ASP A 198 -9.77 -6.11 24.14
CA ASP A 198 -8.36 -5.97 23.73
C ASP A 198 -7.90 -4.51 23.80
N PRO A 199 -6.89 -4.20 24.65
CA PRO A 199 -6.45 -2.83 24.89
C PRO A 199 -5.70 -2.23 23.68
N ASN A 200 -5.02 -3.06 22.85
CA ASN A 200 -4.29 -2.56 21.68
C ASN A 200 -5.27 -2.13 20.59
N ILE A 201 -6.28 -2.96 20.31
CA ILE A 201 -7.35 -2.64 19.36
C ILE A 201 -8.11 -1.41 19.83
N GLY A 202 -8.54 -1.38 21.11
CA GLY A 202 -9.31 -0.27 21.66
C GLY A 202 -8.54 1.05 21.66
N SER A 203 -7.26 1.06 22.01
CA SER A 203 -6.42 2.25 22.00
C SER A 203 -6.17 2.77 20.59
N ARG A 204 -5.86 1.85 19.64
CA ARG A 204 -5.64 2.24 18.24
C ARG A 204 -6.92 2.79 17.60
N LEU A 205 -8.07 2.17 17.84
CA LEU A 205 -9.36 2.64 17.33
C LEU A 205 -9.66 4.07 17.82
N LYS A 206 -9.48 4.35 19.11
CA LYS A 206 -9.65 5.71 19.67
C LYS A 206 -8.74 6.73 18.99
N LYS A 207 -7.47 6.39 18.76
CA LYS A 207 -6.50 7.25 18.06
C LYS A 207 -6.99 7.53 16.62
N VAL A 208 -7.38 6.49 15.88
CA VAL A 208 -7.81 6.60 14.49
C VAL A 208 -9.09 7.42 14.37
N ILE A 209 -10.12 7.16 15.18
CA ILE A 209 -11.34 7.98 15.21
C ILE A 209 -11.00 9.47 15.43
N LYS A 210 -10.10 9.77 16.38
CA LYS A 210 -9.67 11.16 16.65
C LYS A 210 -8.93 11.79 15.46
N GLN A 211 -8.15 11.02 14.69
CA GLN A 211 -7.49 11.50 13.47
C GLN A 211 -8.53 11.77 12.37
N ARG A 212 -9.38 10.78 12.11
CA ARG A 212 -10.42 10.86 11.06
C ARG A 212 -11.45 11.97 11.31
N SER A 213 -11.84 12.19 12.55
CA SER A 213 -12.76 13.30 12.92
C SER A 213 -12.18 14.71 12.65
N LYS A 214 -10.85 14.80 12.44
CA LYS A 214 -10.15 16.03 12.04
C LYS A 214 -9.83 16.09 10.53
N GLY A 215 -10.35 15.16 9.74
CA GLY A 215 -10.01 15.02 8.31
C GLY A 215 -8.60 14.50 8.04
N LEU A 216 -7.88 14.03 9.07
CA LEU A 216 -6.53 13.50 8.92
C LEU A 216 -6.56 12.02 8.56
N GLN A 217 -5.59 11.59 7.77
CA GLN A 217 -5.41 10.17 7.46
C GLN A 217 -4.87 9.39 8.66
N SER A 218 -5.23 8.12 8.76
CA SER A 218 -4.67 7.20 9.76
C SER A 218 -3.40 6.49 9.30
N LEU A 219 -3.08 6.60 8.01
CA LEU A 219 -1.92 6.01 7.36
C LEU A 219 -0.75 7.02 7.23
N PRO A 220 0.51 6.58 7.13
CA PRO A 220 0.94 5.17 7.16
C PRO A 220 0.82 4.54 8.55
N SER A 221 0.56 3.23 8.56
CA SER A 221 0.70 2.37 9.73
C SER A 221 2.13 1.83 9.84
N THR A 222 2.39 0.92 10.79
CA THR A 222 3.68 0.21 10.90
C THR A 222 3.48 -1.28 11.11
N ILE A 223 4.48 -2.09 10.73
CA ILE A 223 4.46 -3.54 11.01
C ILE A 223 4.26 -3.80 12.50
N LEU A 224 4.82 -2.96 13.39
CA LEU A 224 4.62 -3.08 14.83
C LEU A 224 3.15 -2.86 15.25
N GLU A 225 2.48 -1.84 14.70
CA GLU A 225 1.06 -1.58 14.98
C GLU A 225 0.18 -2.74 14.48
N GLU A 226 0.47 -3.25 13.26
CA GLU A 226 -0.26 -4.39 12.72
C GLU A 226 -0.06 -5.67 13.53
N ARG A 227 1.14 -5.97 13.99
CA ARG A 227 1.41 -7.12 14.87
C ARG A 227 0.64 -7.06 16.20
N LYS A 228 0.24 -5.87 16.66
CA LYS A 228 -0.47 -5.69 17.93
C LYS A 228 -1.99 -5.71 17.80
N SER A 229 -2.54 -5.32 16.64
CA SER A 229 -3.97 -5.01 16.54
C SER A 229 -4.66 -5.47 15.25
N ASN A 230 -3.92 -6.05 14.29
CA ASN A 230 -4.49 -6.59 13.07
C ASN A 230 -4.81 -8.09 13.27
N LEU A 231 -6.09 -8.46 13.29
CA LEU A 231 -6.51 -9.84 13.56
C LEU A 231 -5.99 -10.84 12.53
N PHE A 232 -5.79 -10.41 11.28
CA PHE A 232 -5.23 -11.27 10.25
C PHE A 232 -3.75 -11.55 10.48
N PHE A 233 -2.98 -10.59 11.01
CA PHE A 233 -1.60 -10.81 11.46
C PHE A 233 -1.52 -11.68 12.74
N LEU A 234 -2.54 -11.65 13.57
CA LEU A 234 -2.60 -12.41 14.82
C LEU A 234 -3.08 -13.84 14.59
N SER A 235 -3.69 -14.15 13.45
CA SER A 235 -4.14 -15.50 13.12
C SER A 235 -2.98 -16.49 13.11
N LYS A 236 -3.23 -17.70 13.67
CA LYS A 236 -2.20 -18.73 13.88
C LYS A 236 -2.17 -19.77 12.77
N SER A 237 -3.18 -19.79 11.91
CA SER A 237 -3.30 -20.73 10.81
C SER A 237 -4.14 -20.15 9.67
N SER A 238 -3.98 -20.72 8.46
CA SER A 238 -4.82 -20.35 7.31
C SER A 238 -6.30 -20.67 7.53
N THR A 239 -6.63 -21.67 8.37
CA THR A 239 -8.01 -21.98 8.75
C THR A 239 -8.60 -20.89 9.65
N GLU A 240 -7.85 -20.38 10.62
CA GLU A 240 -8.29 -19.27 11.46
C GLU A 240 -8.42 -17.98 10.63
N PHE A 241 -7.44 -17.70 9.79
CA PHE A 241 -7.51 -16.61 8.82
C PHE A 241 -8.77 -16.68 7.96
N ALA A 242 -9.10 -17.85 7.40
CA ALA A 242 -10.28 -18.03 6.57
C ALA A 242 -11.59 -17.72 7.31
N LYS A 243 -11.70 -18.14 8.59
CA LYS A 243 -12.84 -17.81 9.44
C LYS A 243 -12.98 -16.32 9.70
N LEU A 244 -11.86 -15.65 10.01
CA LEU A 244 -11.83 -14.20 10.22
C LEU A 244 -12.18 -13.44 8.92
N ARG A 245 -11.68 -13.87 7.77
CA ARG A 245 -11.97 -13.23 6.47
C ARG A 245 -13.45 -13.38 6.13
N LEU A 246 -14.02 -14.58 6.25
CA LEU A 246 -15.45 -14.82 6.04
C LEU A 246 -16.32 -13.98 6.99
N HIS A 247 -15.92 -13.88 8.27
CA HIS A 247 -16.62 -13.04 9.24
C HIS A 247 -16.58 -11.57 8.85
N LYS A 248 -15.39 -11.06 8.42
CA LYS A 248 -15.25 -9.66 7.98
C LYS A 248 -16.04 -9.39 6.69
N ASP A 249 -16.11 -10.34 5.76
CA ASP A 249 -16.82 -10.17 4.50
C ASP A 249 -18.34 -10.06 4.70
N ASN A 250 -18.87 -10.67 5.77
CA ASN A 250 -20.29 -10.62 6.16
C ASN A 250 -20.59 -9.58 7.27
N TRP A 251 -19.57 -8.88 7.76
CA TRP A 251 -19.76 -7.89 8.82
C TRP A 251 -20.35 -6.59 8.27
N VAL A 252 -21.38 -6.11 8.95
CA VAL A 252 -22.06 -4.84 8.70
C VAL A 252 -21.81 -3.93 9.90
N ASN A 253 -21.40 -2.68 9.63
CA ASN A 253 -21.12 -1.64 10.66
C ASN A 253 -22.42 -1.03 11.16
#